data_a9d393a42bd29abf084b3e13182d64d7
#
_entry.id   a9d393a42bd29abf084b3e13182d64d7
#
_cell.length_a   1.000
_cell.length_b   1.000
_cell.length_c   1.000
_cell.angle_alpha   90.00
_cell.angle_beta   90.00
_cell.angle_gamma   90.00
#
_symmetry.space_group_name_H-M   'P 1'
#
loop_
_entity.id
_entity.type
_entity.pdbx_description
1 polymer ?
#
loop_
_entity_poly.entity_id
_entity_poly.type
_entity_poly.pdbx_seq_one_letter_code
_entity_poly.pdbx_strand_id
1 'polypeptide(L)'
;MEFFIKISQFLLSLSLLIVLHELGHFIPAKLFKTRVEKFYLFFDLKYSLFKKKIGETVYGIGWLPLGGYVKISGMIDESMDTEQMAQTPQPWEFRSKPSWQRLIIMLGGVTVNFILAAVIYVFMAFFYGSSDVDANSVKGGYAIYNPVLQEIGLKDGDKVLAINDYKIEYFSDIRKYILEAETMTIEREGQQQTINFPVDFLGQLSASKKRGLIELRQPFIFDSFAENSINEGVDLRKGDIFKTINGQSAEFFDVVVSILQTLKNQTATATLERDGALISRELQINSEGAFALFVSQSMNDYQDAGYFDIIKKQYDFGESIGVGLDRFISQISSYWMQLKLIFSPSTGAYKGVGGFKAIFDIFPDTWSWESFWGITAFLSIMLGVLNLLPIPALDGGHVMFLLYEMVSGRKPGDKFMEYAQTVGFFILIALVLFANGNDIFKAFFG
;
A
#
# COMPACT_ATOMS: atom_id res chain seq x y z
N MET A 1 -9.11 20.92 -10.86
CA MET A 1 -8.63 19.96 -11.89
C MET A 1 -8.10 18.66 -11.24
N GLU A 2 -7.37 18.77 -10.16
CA GLU A 2 -6.78 17.66 -9.39
C GLU A 2 -7.81 16.56 -8.98
N PHE A 3 -8.94 16.96 -8.41
CA PHE A 3 -10.02 16.03 -8.07
C PHE A 3 -10.50 15.18 -9.25
N PHE A 4 -10.63 15.79 -10.45
CA PHE A 4 -11.05 15.06 -11.65
C PHE A 4 -9.99 14.06 -12.13
N ILE A 5 -8.71 14.40 -11.99
CA ILE A 5 -7.61 13.49 -12.33
C ILE A 5 -7.63 12.29 -11.38
N LYS A 6 -7.72 12.56 -10.08
CA LYS A 6 -7.75 11.53 -9.04
C LYS A 6 -8.94 10.58 -9.20
N ILE A 7 -10.16 11.12 -9.38
CA ILE A 7 -11.36 10.29 -9.54
C ILE A 7 -11.32 9.49 -10.84
N SER A 8 -10.74 10.04 -11.91
CA SER A 8 -10.59 9.31 -13.18
C SER A 8 -9.65 8.13 -13.04
N GLN A 9 -8.50 8.31 -12.38
CA GLN A 9 -7.58 7.21 -12.09
C GLN A 9 -8.23 6.14 -11.22
N PHE A 10 -8.90 6.55 -10.14
CA PHE A 10 -9.61 5.65 -9.24
C PHE A 10 -10.67 4.81 -9.96
N LEU A 11 -11.56 5.46 -10.72
CA LEU A 11 -12.63 4.75 -11.45
C LEU A 11 -12.08 3.86 -12.57
N LEU A 12 -11.03 4.28 -13.26
CA LEU A 12 -10.39 3.47 -14.31
C LEU A 12 -9.74 2.22 -13.71
N SER A 13 -8.98 2.36 -12.62
CA SER A 13 -8.36 1.24 -11.92
C SER A 13 -9.42 0.27 -11.38
N LEU A 14 -10.43 0.79 -10.68
CA LEU A 14 -11.52 -0.01 -10.12
C LEU A 14 -12.28 -0.76 -11.21
N SER A 15 -12.63 -0.08 -12.31
CA SER A 15 -13.34 -0.71 -13.43
C SER A 15 -12.53 -1.83 -14.07
N LEU A 16 -11.23 -1.62 -14.28
CA LEU A 16 -10.33 -2.63 -14.83
C LEU A 16 -10.27 -3.87 -13.93
N LEU A 17 -10.07 -3.66 -12.62
CA LEU A 17 -9.98 -4.75 -11.64
C LEU A 17 -11.27 -5.56 -11.57
N ILE A 18 -12.42 -4.87 -11.49
CA ILE A 18 -13.73 -5.52 -11.43
C ILE A 18 -13.98 -6.35 -12.70
N VAL A 19 -13.82 -5.75 -13.88
CA VAL A 19 -14.09 -6.46 -15.15
C VAL A 19 -13.21 -7.69 -15.29
N LEU A 20 -11.92 -7.60 -14.96
CA LEU A 20 -11.01 -8.73 -15.08
C LEU A 20 -11.28 -9.80 -14.02
N HIS A 21 -11.63 -9.42 -12.79
CA HIS A 21 -12.06 -10.34 -11.75
C HIS A 21 -13.29 -11.14 -12.19
N GLU A 22 -14.33 -10.45 -12.64
CA GLU A 22 -15.56 -11.09 -13.12
C GLU A 22 -15.35 -11.97 -14.37
N LEU A 23 -14.43 -11.57 -15.26
CA LEU A 23 -14.00 -12.41 -16.39
C LEU A 23 -13.31 -13.70 -15.91
N GLY A 24 -12.62 -13.64 -14.79
CA GLY A 24 -12.03 -14.80 -14.15
C GLY A 24 -13.05 -15.88 -13.78
N HIS A 25 -14.26 -15.51 -13.35
CA HIS A 25 -15.39 -16.43 -13.12
C HIS A 25 -16.11 -16.80 -14.41
N PHE A 26 -16.33 -15.82 -15.27
CA PHE A 26 -17.10 -15.94 -16.50
C PHE A 26 -16.48 -16.95 -17.48
N ILE A 27 -15.16 -16.84 -17.74
CA ILE A 27 -14.49 -17.67 -18.75
C ILE A 27 -14.55 -19.16 -18.38
N PRO A 28 -14.17 -19.61 -17.16
CA PRO A 28 -14.29 -21.01 -16.80
C PRO A 28 -15.75 -21.48 -16.75
N ALA A 29 -16.71 -20.64 -16.31
CA ALA A 29 -18.11 -20.99 -16.33
C ALA A 29 -18.59 -21.33 -17.76
N LYS A 30 -18.22 -20.51 -18.75
CA LYS A 30 -18.54 -20.79 -20.16
C LYS A 30 -17.80 -22.02 -20.71
N LEU A 31 -16.54 -22.22 -20.35
CA LEU A 31 -15.76 -23.40 -20.76
C LEU A 31 -16.38 -24.69 -20.28
N PHE A 32 -16.91 -24.70 -19.04
CA PHE A 32 -17.61 -25.84 -18.46
C PHE A 32 -19.10 -25.92 -18.84
N LYS A 33 -19.54 -25.11 -19.81
CA LYS A 33 -20.93 -25.06 -20.28
C LYS A 33 -21.92 -24.78 -19.15
N THR A 34 -21.52 -23.89 -18.22
CA THR A 34 -22.39 -23.35 -17.19
C THR A 34 -23.04 -22.08 -17.74
N ARG A 35 -24.35 -21.95 -17.55
CA ARG A 35 -25.09 -20.78 -18.03
C ARG A 35 -24.75 -19.57 -17.17
N VAL A 36 -24.38 -18.47 -17.82
CA VAL A 36 -24.21 -17.16 -17.19
C VAL A 36 -25.35 -16.26 -17.64
N GLU A 37 -26.11 -15.77 -16.68
CA GLU A 37 -27.31 -14.95 -16.92
C GLU A 37 -26.97 -13.48 -17.10
N LYS A 38 -26.07 -12.95 -16.23
CA LYS A 38 -25.64 -11.55 -16.28
C LYS A 38 -24.14 -11.42 -16.11
N PHE A 39 -23.58 -10.41 -16.76
CA PHE A 39 -22.22 -9.92 -16.56
C PHE A 39 -22.27 -8.40 -16.47
N TYR A 40 -22.00 -7.86 -15.30
CA TYR A 40 -22.19 -6.44 -15.04
C TYR A 40 -20.93 -5.80 -14.45
N LEU A 41 -20.50 -4.70 -15.08
CA LEU A 41 -19.66 -3.72 -14.44
C LEU A 41 -20.55 -2.81 -13.60
N PHE A 42 -20.30 -2.71 -12.31
CA PHE A 42 -21.09 -1.98 -11.32
C PHE A 42 -22.48 -2.57 -11.05
N PHE A 43 -22.99 -2.30 -9.87
CA PHE A 43 -24.32 -2.79 -9.48
C PHE A 43 -25.45 -2.01 -10.15
N ASP A 44 -26.45 -2.73 -10.65
CA ASP A 44 -27.62 -2.19 -11.36
C ASP A 44 -28.87 -2.08 -10.47
N LEU A 45 -28.73 -1.66 -9.21
CA LEU A 45 -29.85 -1.51 -8.29
C LEU A 45 -30.98 -0.70 -8.95
N LYS A 46 -32.12 -1.36 -9.24
CA LYS A 46 -33.33 -0.87 -9.92
C LYS A 46 -33.19 -0.55 -11.41
N TYR A 47 -32.04 -0.02 -11.88
CA TYR A 47 -31.85 0.28 -13.30
C TYR A 47 -30.38 0.15 -13.73
N SER A 48 -30.18 -0.11 -15.03
CA SER A 48 -28.87 -0.19 -15.67
C SER A 48 -28.63 1.07 -16.50
N LEU A 49 -27.40 1.60 -16.50
CA LEU A 49 -27.00 2.68 -17.43
C LEU A 49 -26.97 2.18 -18.87
N PHE A 50 -26.50 0.95 -19.04
CA PHE A 50 -26.46 0.26 -20.32
C PHE A 50 -26.69 -1.23 -20.11
N LYS A 51 -27.43 -1.88 -21.01
CA LYS A 51 -27.57 -3.33 -21.06
C LYS A 51 -27.80 -3.84 -22.47
N LYS A 52 -27.19 -4.98 -22.81
CA LYS A 52 -27.36 -5.68 -24.08
C LYS A 52 -27.33 -7.18 -23.87
N LYS A 53 -28.33 -7.88 -24.36
CA LYS A 53 -28.36 -9.34 -24.34
C LYS A 53 -27.62 -9.90 -25.55
N ILE A 54 -26.65 -10.79 -25.29
CA ILE A 54 -25.89 -11.51 -26.32
C ILE A 54 -25.94 -13.00 -25.96
N GLY A 55 -26.63 -13.78 -26.79
CA GLY A 55 -26.90 -15.18 -26.49
C GLY A 55 -27.76 -15.33 -25.22
N GLU A 56 -27.28 -16.08 -24.25
CA GLU A 56 -27.95 -16.33 -22.97
C GLU A 56 -27.59 -15.30 -21.89
N THR A 57 -26.57 -14.45 -22.12
CA THR A 57 -26.00 -13.54 -21.14
C THR A 57 -26.44 -12.11 -21.41
N VAL A 58 -26.85 -11.38 -20.37
CA VAL A 58 -27.07 -9.94 -20.40
C VAL A 58 -25.81 -9.24 -19.90
N TYR A 59 -25.16 -8.49 -20.77
CA TYR A 59 -24.03 -7.62 -20.44
C TYR A 59 -24.55 -6.24 -20.10
N GLY A 60 -24.03 -5.63 -19.04
CA GLY A 60 -24.49 -4.31 -18.63
C GLY A 60 -23.49 -3.51 -17.82
N ILE A 61 -23.85 -2.23 -17.66
CA ILE A 61 -23.17 -1.28 -16.76
C ILE A 61 -24.22 -0.76 -15.80
N GLY A 62 -24.00 -1.01 -14.51
CA GLY A 62 -24.81 -0.44 -13.43
C GLY A 62 -24.40 1.00 -13.14
N TRP A 63 -25.14 1.67 -12.30
CA TRP A 63 -24.88 3.05 -11.92
C TRP A 63 -24.07 3.19 -10.64
N LEU A 64 -24.00 2.13 -9.82
CA LEU A 64 -23.37 2.17 -8.50
C LEU A 64 -21.95 1.56 -8.53
N PRO A 65 -20.87 2.37 -8.49
CA PRO A 65 -19.50 1.90 -8.68
C PRO A 65 -18.88 1.27 -7.41
N LEU A 66 -19.62 0.36 -6.76
CA LEU A 66 -19.18 -0.33 -5.54
C LEU A 66 -18.73 -1.77 -5.79
N GLY A 67 -18.78 -2.26 -7.03
CA GLY A 67 -18.40 -3.61 -7.42
C GLY A 67 -19.05 -4.00 -8.73
N GLY A 68 -18.77 -5.20 -9.23
CA GLY A 68 -19.44 -5.83 -10.35
C GLY A 68 -20.01 -7.18 -9.94
N TYR A 69 -20.62 -7.90 -10.86
CA TYR A 69 -21.07 -9.26 -10.59
C TYR A 69 -21.27 -10.08 -11.87
N VAL A 70 -21.06 -11.37 -11.72
CA VAL A 70 -21.42 -12.39 -12.71
C VAL A 70 -22.49 -13.31 -12.12
N LYS A 71 -23.73 -13.22 -12.61
CA LYS A 71 -24.78 -14.15 -12.17
C LYS A 71 -24.67 -15.47 -12.92
N ILE A 72 -24.26 -16.51 -12.21
CA ILE A 72 -24.13 -17.88 -12.71
C ILE A 72 -25.38 -18.67 -12.29
N SER A 73 -26.07 -19.30 -13.26
CA SER A 73 -27.28 -20.08 -12.96
C SER A 73 -27.02 -21.21 -11.96
N GLY A 74 -27.89 -21.33 -10.96
CA GLY A 74 -27.83 -22.37 -9.94
C GLY A 74 -26.68 -22.23 -8.93
N MET A 75 -26.16 -21.02 -8.77
CA MET A 75 -25.25 -20.62 -7.72
C MET A 75 -26.01 -19.81 -6.67
N ILE A 76 -25.73 -20.05 -5.40
CA ILE A 76 -26.20 -19.18 -4.31
C ILE A 76 -25.22 -18.03 -4.24
N ASP A 77 -25.62 -16.89 -4.80
CA ASP A 77 -24.86 -15.65 -4.81
C ASP A 77 -25.51 -14.59 -3.90
N GLU A 78 -25.00 -13.37 -3.95
CA GLU A 78 -25.51 -12.23 -3.18
C GLU A 78 -26.97 -11.87 -3.53
N SER A 79 -27.50 -12.35 -4.68
CA SER A 79 -28.89 -12.11 -5.09
C SER A 79 -29.90 -12.96 -4.32
N MET A 80 -29.44 -13.98 -3.55
CA MET A 80 -30.25 -14.91 -2.75
C MET A 80 -31.46 -15.44 -3.54
N ASP A 81 -31.25 -15.87 -4.80
CA ASP A 81 -32.30 -16.36 -5.69
C ASP A 81 -32.79 -17.76 -5.26
N THR A 82 -33.58 -17.80 -4.18
CA THR A 82 -34.10 -19.02 -3.57
C THR A 82 -35.15 -19.69 -4.46
N GLU A 83 -35.80 -18.92 -5.34
CA GLU A 83 -36.82 -19.50 -6.26
C GLU A 83 -36.21 -20.43 -7.30
N GLN A 84 -35.04 -20.06 -7.85
CA GLN A 84 -34.31 -20.91 -8.78
C GLN A 84 -33.74 -22.16 -8.05
N MET A 85 -33.29 -22.01 -6.83
CA MET A 85 -32.77 -23.14 -6.04
C MET A 85 -33.84 -24.18 -5.64
N ALA A 86 -35.09 -23.78 -5.54
CA ALA A 86 -36.22 -24.68 -5.26
C ALA A 86 -36.58 -25.60 -6.44
N GLN A 87 -36.14 -25.27 -7.67
CA GLN A 87 -36.41 -26.08 -8.87
C GLN A 87 -35.44 -27.24 -9.01
N THR A 88 -35.82 -28.24 -9.82
CA THR A 88 -34.95 -29.38 -10.13
C THR A 88 -33.66 -28.91 -10.83
N PRO A 89 -32.46 -29.33 -10.34
CA PRO A 89 -31.19 -28.92 -10.93
C PRO A 89 -31.09 -29.25 -12.42
N GLN A 90 -30.66 -28.28 -13.21
CA GLN A 90 -30.46 -28.41 -14.65
C GLN A 90 -28.97 -28.69 -14.99
N PRO A 91 -28.66 -29.41 -16.09
CA PRO A 91 -27.27 -29.75 -16.44
C PRO A 91 -26.36 -28.54 -16.67
N TRP A 92 -26.91 -27.39 -17.01
CA TRP A 92 -26.18 -26.12 -17.24
C TRP A 92 -26.05 -25.28 -16.00
N GLU A 93 -26.53 -25.73 -14.82
CA GLU A 93 -26.40 -24.98 -13.57
C GLU A 93 -25.07 -25.31 -12.88
N PHE A 94 -24.54 -24.33 -12.15
CA PHE A 94 -23.34 -24.45 -11.34
C PHE A 94 -23.41 -25.63 -10.35
N ARG A 95 -24.53 -25.78 -9.65
CA ARG A 95 -24.74 -26.87 -8.66
C ARG A 95 -24.74 -28.28 -9.26
N SER A 96 -24.92 -28.40 -10.58
CA SER A 96 -24.90 -29.69 -11.29
C SER A 96 -23.51 -30.08 -11.78
N LYS A 97 -22.51 -29.18 -11.66
CA LYS A 97 -21.15 -29.46 -12.10
C LYS A 97 -20.37 -30.22 -11.01
N PRO A 98 -19.37 -31.02 -11.40
CA PRO A 98 -18.45 -31.63 -10.45
C PRO A 98 -17.73 -30.57 -9.58
N SER A 99 -17.41 -30.92 -8.33
CA SER A 99 -16.80 -29.98 -7.38
C SER A 99 -15.54 -29.31 -7.90
N TRP A 100 -14.67 -30.01 -8.62
CA TRP A 100 -13.44 -29.43 -9.19
C TRP A 100 -13.72 -28.37 -10.27
N GLN A 101 -14.77 -28.53 -11.09
CA GLN A 101 -15.16 -27.48 -12.07
C GLN A 101 -15.69 -26.24 -11.35
N ARG A 102 -16.50 -26.46 -10.33
CA ARG A 102 -17.01 -25.37 -9.47
C ARG A 102 -15.87 -24.64 -8.76
N LEU A 103 -14.88 -25.38 -8.29
CA LEU A 103 -13.69 -24.80 -7.65
C LEU A 103 -12.89 -23.90 -8.62
N ILE A 104 -12.68 -24.37 -9.86
CA ILE A 104 -11.98 -23.56 -10.89
C ILE A 104 -12.79 -22.28 -11.22
N ILE A 105 -14.11 -22.37 -11.30
CA ILE A 105 -14.98 -21.19 -11.53
C ILE A 105 -14.80 -20.19 -10.38
N MET A 106 -14.83 -20.65 -9.12
CA MET A 106 -14.73 -19.77 -7.95
C MET A 106 -13.33 -19.18 -7.76
N LEU A 107 -12.28 -19.95 -8.02
CA LEU A 107 -10.91 -19.44 -7.94
C LEU A 107 -10.53 -18.54 -9.13
N GLY A 108 -11.35 -18.52 -10.19
CA GLY A 108 -11.04 -17.83 -11.44
C GLY A 108 -10.81 -16.33 -11.23
N GLY A 109 -11.68 -15.66 -10.48
CA GLY A 109 -11.57 -14.23 -10.18
C GLY A 109 -10.27 -13.90 -9.43
N VAL A 110 -10.01 -14.62 -8.35
CA VAL A 110 -8.78 -14.48 -7.55
C VAL A 110 -7.52 -14.75 -8.38
N THR A 111 -7.54 -15.81 -9.19
CA THR A 111 -6.41 -16.17 -10.06
C THR A 111 -6.09 -15.06 -11.06
N VAL A 112 -7.11 -14.49 -11.70
CA VAL A 112 -6.93 -13.40 -12.66
C VAL A 112 -6.36 -12.16 -11.97
N ASN A 113 -6.79 -11.84 -10.76
CA ASN A 113 -6.23 -10.71 -10.01
C ASN A 113 -4.74 -10.90 -9.70
N PHE A 114 -4.32 -12.07 -9.26
CA PHE A 114 -2.90 -12.35 -9.02
C PHE A 114 -2.07 -12.34 -10.31
N ILE A 115 -2.58 -12.94 -11.38
CA ILE A 115 -1.91 -12.89 -12.69
C ILE A 115 -1.78 -11.44 -13.18
N LEU A 116 -2.84 -10.64 -13.07
CA LEU A 116 -2.82 -9.23 -13.46
C LEU A 116 -1.76 -8.46 -12.69
N ALA A 117 -1.71 -8.61 -11.37
CA ALA A 117 -0.71 -7.92 -10.55
C ALA A 117 0.71 -8.34 -10.93
N ALA A 118 0.97 -9.64 -11.10
CA ALA A 118 2.28 -10.14 -11.53
C ALA A 118 2.69 -9.57 -12.90
N VAL A 119 1.78 -9.57 -13.86
CA VAL A 119 1.99 -8.99 -15.20
C VAL A 119 2.30 -7.50 -15.12
N ILE A 120 1.52 -6.75 -14.33
CA ILE A 120 1.77 -5.31 -14.14
C ILE A 120 3.16 -5.08 -13.54
N TYR A 121 3.58 -5.81 -12.49
CA TYR A 121 4.90 -5.64 -11.89
C TYR A 121 6.04 -5.98 -12.85
N VAL A 122 5.87 -6.99 -13.69
CA VAL A 122 6.85 -7.31 -14.76
C VAL A 122 6.97 -6.15 -15.75
N PHE A 123 5.85 -5.63 -16.23
CA PHE A 123 5.87 -4.49 -17.14
C PHE A 123 6.38 -3.21 -16.48
N MET A 124 6.06 -2.97 -15.21
CA MET A 124 6.62 -1.85 -14.45
C MET A 124 8.15 -1.97 -14.32
N ALA A 125 8.66 -3.17 -14.04
CA ALA A 125 10.10 -3.40 -14.01
C ALA A 125 10.75 -3.12 -15.37
N PHE A 126 10.10 -3.51 -16.47
CA PHE A 126 10.59 -3.29 -17.81
C PHE A 126 10.56 -1.82 -18.24
N PHE A 127 9.43 -1.12 -18.05
CA PHE A 127 9.26 0.25 -18.54
C PHE A 127 9.86 1.31 -17.61
N TYR A 128 9.77 1.11 -16.29
CA TYR A 128 10.19 2.11 -15.30
C TYR A 128 11.48 1.70 -14.55
N GLY A 129 11.86 0.42 -14.64
CA GLY A 129 13.03 -0.07 -13.92
C GLY A 129 12.84 -0.12 -12.41
N SER A 130 13.92 0.13 -11.67
CA SER A 130 13.91 0.42 -10.23
C SER A 130 14.75 1.64 -9.93
N SER A 131 14.37 2.36 -8.90
CA SER A 131 15.19 3.42 -8.32
C SER A 131 15.49 3.08 -6.88
N ASP A 132 16.74 3.27 -6.46
CA ASP A 132 17.18 3.09 -5.09
C ASP A 132 18.24 4.14 -4.78
N VAL A 133 18.50 4.39 -3.49
CA VAL A 133 19.55 5.31 -3.08
C VAL A 133 20.85 4.55 -2.93
N ASP A 134 21.94 5.06 -3.54
CA ASP A 134 23.29 4.55 -3.29
C ASP A 134 23.67 4.80 -1.83
N ALA A 135 23.80 3.75 -1.06
CA ALA A 135 24.13 3.83 0.35
C ALA A 135 25.50 4.51 0.60
N ASN A 136 26.43 4.42 -0.37
CA ASN A 136 27.74 5.04 -0.26
C ASN A 136 27.68 6.55 -0.46
N SER A 137 26.71 7.06 -1.20
CA SER A 137 26.54 8.48 -1.49
C SER A 137 25.83 9.25 -0.37
N VAL A 138 25.19 8.54 0.59
CA VAL A 138 24.40 9.17 1.66
C VAL A 138 25.27 10.05 2.54
N LYS A 139 24.99 11.36 2.55
CA LYS A 139 25.61 12.34 3.45
C LYS A 139 24.83 12.43 4.76
N GLY A 140 25.56 12.61 5.87
CA GLY A 140 24.96 12.77 7.20
C GLY A 140 24.38 11.49 7.81
N GLY A 141 24.54 10.34 7.15
CA GLY A 141 24.08 9.05 7.67
C GLY A 141 22.55 8.91 7.70
N TYR A 142 22.07 8.02 8.55
CA TYR A 142 20.65 7.64 8.63
C TYR A 142 19.99 8.17 9.91
N ALA A 143 18.68 8.29 9.91
CA ALA A 143 17.86 8.56 11.08
C ALA A 143 17.41 7.25 11.74
N ILE A 144 17.53 7.16 13.05
CA ILE A 144 17.22 5.97 13.84
C ILE A 144 15.96 6.23 14.65
N TYR A 145 14.81 5.85 14.12
CA TYR A 145 13.52 6.14 14.76
C TYR A 145 13.09 5.10 15.80
N ASN A 146 13.62 3.89 15.74
CA ASN A 146 13.20 2.82 16.64
C ASN A 146 14.00 2.84 17.95
N PRO A 147 13.33 2.94 19.12
CA PRO A 147 14.01 2.93 20.41
C PRO A 147 14.86 1.69 20.65
N VAL A 148 14.47 0.52 20.15
CA VAL A 148 15.24 -0.73 20.28
C VAL A 148 16.58 -0.59 19.59
N LEU A 149 16.63 0.06 18.41
CA LEU A 149 17.87 0.31 17.69
C LEU A 149 18.75 1.34 18.43
N GLN A 150 18.14 2.34 19.05
CA GLN A 150 18.86 3.32 19.87
C GLN A 150 19.44 2.67 21.14
N GLU A 151 18.69 1.78 21.80
CA GLU A 151 19.13 1.06 23.01
C GLU A 151 20.33 0.12 22.72
N ILE A 152 20.40 -0.51 21.56
CA ILE A 152 21.56 -1.31 21.15
C ILE A 152 22.76 -0.46 20.70
N GLY A 153 22.61 0.86 20.68
CA GLY A 153 23.71 1.80 20.48
C GLY A 153 23.77 2.49 19.11
N LEU A 154 22.78 2.30 18.23
CA LEU A 154 22.67 3.08 17.00
C LEU A 154 22.23 4.52 17.30
N LYS A 155 22.73 5.48 16.51
CA LYS A 155 22.44 6.92 16.66
C LYS A 155 22.14 7.55 15.31
N ASP A 156 21.39 8.66 15.35
CA ASP A 156 21.22 9.49 14.16
C ASP A 156 22.57 9.94 13.64
N GLY A 157 22.73 9.83 12.32
CA GLY A 157 24.01 10.14 11.66
C GLY A 157 24.92 8.93 11.42
N ASP A 158 24.61 7.76 11.97
CA ASP A 158 25.34 6.54 11.65
C ASP A 158 25.16 6.17 10.18
N LYS A 159 26.23 5.79 9.51
CA LYS A 159 26.23 5.25 8.15
C LYS A 159 26.39 3.74 8.22
N VAL A 160 25.41 2.98 7.74
CA VAL A 160 25.46 1.52 7.74
C VAL A 160 26.32 1.04 6.57
N LEU A 161 27.37 0.27 6.87
CA LEU A 161 28.31 -0.25 5.87
C LEU A 161 28.06 -1.72 5.54
N ALA A 162 27.71 -2.52 6.55
CA ALA A 162 27.41 -3.94 6.38
C ALA A 162 26.44 -4.43 7.47
N ILE A 163 25.67 -5.45 7.16
CA ILE A 163 24.84 -6.22 8.10
C ILE A 163 25.24 -7.70 7.96
N ASN A 164 25.71 -8.30 9.06
CA ASN A 164 26.40 -9.57 9.03
C ASN A 164 27.54 -9.53 7.98
N ASP A 165 27.61 -10.49 7.06
CA ASP A 165 28.60 -10.53 5.97
C ASP A 165 28.13 -9.78 4.71
N TYR A 166 26.92 -9.17 4.72
CA TYR A 166 26.35 -8.48 3.56
C TYR A 166 26.77 -7.01 3.56
N LYS A 167 27.54 -6.61 2.56
CA LYS A 167 27.85 -5.21 2.30
C LYS A 167 26.59 -4.48 1.85
N ILE A 168 26.34 -3.29 2.40
CA ILE A 168 25.22 -2.43 2.02
C ILE A 168 25.65 -1.58 0.82
N GLU A 169 25.02 -1.82 -0.32
CA GLU A 169 25.23 -1.05 -1.55
C GLU A 169 24.06 -0.10 -1.81
N TYR A 170 22.85 -0.51 -1.44
CA TYR A 170 21.62 0.26 -1.60
C TYR A 170 20.92 0.47 -0.26
N PHE A 171 20.18 1.55 -0.13
CA PHE A 171 19.38 1.80 1.07
C PHE A 171 18.36 0.70 1.36
N SER A 172 17.76 0.12 0.30
CA SER A 172 16.85 -1.01 0.46
C SER A 172 17.48 -2.27 1.06
N ASP A 173 18.80 -2.44 0.93
CA ASP A 173 19.51 -3.58 1.53
C ASP A 173 19.42 -3.53 3.06
N ILE A 174 19.44 -2.34 3.66
CA ILE A 174 19.30 -2.19 5.11
C ILE A 174 17.97 -2.80 5.55
N ARG A 175 16.86 -2.46 4.88
CA ARG A 175 15.53 -2.97 5.20
C ARG A 175 15.42 -4.48 4.98
N LYS A 176 16.14 -5.00 3.99
CA LYS A 176 16.15 -6.41 3.64
C LYS A 176 16.85 -7.26 4.70
N TYR A 177 17.99 -6.81 5.21
CA TYR A 177 18.85 -7.62 6.07
C TYR A 177 18.72 -7.32 7.57
N ILE A 178 18.15 -6.16 7.96
CA ILE A 178 18.11 -5.75 9.38
C ILE A 178 17.31 -6.71 10.28
N LEU A 179 16.31 -7.40 9.75
CA LEU A 179 15.51 -8.32 10.54
C LEU A 179 16.26 -9.62 10.90
N GLU A 180 17.34 -9.92 10.18
CA GLU A 180 18.19 -11.08 10.39
C GLU A 180 19.57 -10.68 10.91
N ALA A 181 19.70 -9.43 11.42
CA ALA A 181 20.97 -8.90 11.86
C ALA A 181 21.43 -9.54 13.18
N GLU A 182 22.64 -10.10 13.17
CA GLU A 182 23.40 -10.47 14.35
C GLU A 182 24.43 -9.38 14.68
N THR A 183 25.02 -8.79 13.62
CA THR A 183 25.96 -7.69 13.70
C THR A 183 25.68 -6.63 12.63
N MET A 184 25.97 -5.39 12.94
CA MET A 184 25.92 -4.28 11.98
C MET A 184 27.21 -3.46 12.07
N THR A 185 27.91 -3.33 10.97
CA THR A 185 29.09 -2.44 10.88
C THR A 185 28.60 -1.06 10.43
N ILE A 186 28.89 -0.06 11.23
CA ILE A 186 28.55 1.34 10.97
C ILE A 186 29.83 2.19 10.88
N GLU A 187 29.71 3.34 10.22
CA GLU A 187 30.66 4.44 10.32
C GLU A 187 30.01 5.59 11.10
N ARG A 188 30.65 6.01 12.18
CA ARG A 188 30.29 7.14 13.03
C ARG A 188 31.47 8.07 13.17
N GLU A 189 31.35 9.33 12.76
CA GLU A 189 32.41 10.33 12.81
C GLU A 189 33.71 9.87 12.16
N GLY A 190 33.61 9.13 11.04
CA GLY A 190 34.75 8.58 10.29
C GLY A 190 35.37 7.33 10.91
N GLN A 191 34.86 6.80 12.01
CA GLN A 191 35.34 5.58 12.64
C GLN A 191 34.34 4.42 12.44
N GLN A 192 34.88 3.26 12.06
CA GLN A 192 34.06 2.06 11.93
C GLN A 192 33.82 1.41 13.30
N GLN A 193 32.60 1.03 13.57
CA GLN A 193 32.18 0.36 14.79
C GLN A 193 31.24 -0.81 14.43
N THR A 194 31.30 -1.86 15.24
CA THR A 194 30.38 -3.00 15.11
C THR A 194 29.37 -2.98 16.24
N ILE A 195 28.10 -3.00 15.90
CA ILE A 195 26.98 -3.09 16.84
C ILE A 195 26.48 -4.53 16.81
N ASN A 196 26.39 -5.15 17.99
CA ASN A 196 25.83 -6.49 18.15
C ASN A 196 24.34 -6.43 18.43
N PHE A 197 23.56 -7.25 17.74
CA PHE A 197 22.13 -7.36 17.95
C PHE A 197 21.82 -8.44 18.99
N PRO A 198 20.91 -8.21 19.94
CA PRO A 198 20.51 -9.23 20.91
C PRO A 198 19.73 -10.35 20.20
N VAL A 199 19.87 -11.58 20.74
CA VAL A 199 19.21 -12.78 20.17
C VAL A 199 17.68 -12.61 20.09
N ASP A 200 17.08 -11.85 21.00
CA ASP A 200 15.67 -11.57 21.07
C ASP A 200 15.25 -10.25 20.37
N PHE A 201 16.13 -9.70 19.50
CA PHE A 201 15.90 -8.45 18.79
C PHE A 201 14.54 -8.38 18.11
N LEU A 202 14.13 -9.44 17.38
CA LEU A 202 12.82 -9.49 16.74
C LEU A 202 11.67 -9.46 17.74
N GLY A 203 11.85 -10.06 18.91
CA GLY A 203 10.88 -10.01 20.00
C GLY A 203 10.72 -8.60 20.55
N GLN A 204 11.83 -7.92 20.82
CA GLN A 204 11.86 -6.53 21.28
C GLN A 204 11.26 -5.58 20.22
N LEU A 205 11.63 -5.77 18.96
CA LEU A 205 11.09 -5.01 17.83
C LEU A 205 9.58 -5.19 17.70
N SER A 206 9.09 -6.42 17.82
CA SER A 206 7.65 -6.73 17.79
C SER A 206 6.89 -6.11 18.97
N ALA A 207 7.51 -6.00 20.14
CA ALA A 207 6.95 -5.36 21.31
C ALA A 207 6.95 -3.82 21.19
N SER A 208 7.91 -3.26 20.46
CA SER A 208 8.00 -1.84 20.19
C SER A 208 6.87 -1.44 19.24
N LYS A 209 5.99 -0.54 19.67
CA LYS A 209 4.86 -0.06 18.83
C LYS A 209 5.28 0.87 17.70
N LYS A 210 6.57 1.20 17.58
CA LYS A 210 7.10 2.09 16.53
C LYS A 210 7.51 1.30 15.30
N ARG A 211 7.03 1.72 14.12
CA ARG A 211 7.22 1.01 12.84
C ARG A 211 8.49 1.40 12.07
N GLY A 212 8.96 2.65 12.21
CA GLY A 212 10.19 3.11 11.55
C GLY A 212 11.40 2.44 12.17
N LEU A 213 12.33 1.96 11.37
CA LEU A 213 13.61 1.39 11.83
C LEU A 213 14.76 2.38 11.60
N ILE A 214 15.27 2.35 10.37
CA ILE A 214 16.34 3.22 9.87
C ILE A 214 15.80 3.88 8.62
N GLU A 215 15.90 5.20 8.54
CA GLU A 215 15.40 5.99 7.42
C GLU A 215 16.50 6.95 6.94
N LEU A 216 16.37 7.47 5.72
CA LEU A 216 17.22 8.57 5.27
C LEU A 216 16.95 9.80 6.14
N ARG A 217 18.02 10.47 6.58
CA ARG A 217 17.85 11.74 7.30
C ARG A 217 17.26 12.77 6.35
N GLN A 218 16.27 13.50 6.83
CA GLN A 218 15.61 14.55 6.07
C GLN A 218 16.45 15.83 6.09
N PRO A 219 17.00 16.30 4.94
CA PRO A 219 17.64 17.60 4.85
C PRO A 219 16.67 18.73 5.13
N PHE A 220 17.12 19.80 5.75
CA PHE A 220 16.27 20.96 6.02
C PHE A 220 16.33 21.92 4.83
N ILE A 221 15.53 21.63 3.82
CA ILE A 221 15.38 22.43 2.57
C ILE A 221 14.04 23.12 2.60
N PHE A 222 14.02 24.45 2.50
CA PHE A 222 12.80 25.24 2.53
C PHE A 222 11.91 24.93 1.30
N ASP A 223 10.63 24.69 1.55
CA ASP A 223 9.60 24.53 0.52
C ASP A 223 8.65 25.72 0.49
N SER A 224 7.98 25.99 1.61
CA SER A 224 6.99 27.06 1.73
C SER A 224 6.79 27.50 3.18
N PHE A 225 6.11 28.61 3.37
CA PHE A 225 5.69 29.05 4.69
C PHE A 225 4.44 28.30 5.15
N ALA A 226 4.36 27.99 6.45
CA ALA A 226 3.12 27.50 7.04
C ALA A 226 2.05 28.62 7.03
N GLU A 227 0.79 28.25 7.09
CA GLU A 227 -0.30 29.21 7.18
C GLU A 227 -0.12 30.13 8.40
N ASN A 228 -0.19 31.45 8.20
CA ASN A 228 0.05 32.48 9.22
C ASN A 228 1.46 32.40 9.85
N SER A 229 2.47 32.02 9.08
CA SER A 229 3.86 31.99 9.57
C SER A 229 4.34 33.39 9.99
N ILE A 230 4.95 33.47 11.18
CA ILE A 230 5.59 34.70 11.68
C ILE A 230 6.79 35.16 10.80
N ASN A 231 7.27 34.26 9.93
CA ASN A 231 8.41 34.50 9.03
C ASN A 231 8.00 34.78 7.59
N GLU A 232 6.71 34.91 7.25
CA GLU A 232 6.21 35.05 5.87
C GLU A 232 6.83 36.22 5.09
N GLY A 233 7.31 37.27 5.79
CA GLY A 233 7.99 38.42 5.18
C GLY A 233 9.49 38.23 4.95
N VAL A 234 10.09 37.11 5.33
CA VAL A 234 11.51 36.86 5.15
C VAL A 234 11.78 36.36 3.73
N ASP A 235 12.84 36.87 3.08
CA ASP A 235 13.27 36.40 1.74
C ASP A 235 13.84 35.00 1.81
N LEU A 236 12.94 34.00 1.92
CA LEU A 236 13.25 32.59 1.71
C LEU A 236 12.65 32.15 0.37
N ARG A 237 13.37 31.28 -0.34
CA ARG A 237 12.94 30.72 -1.63
C ARG A 237 12.95 29.20 -1.58
N LYS A 238 11.99 28.60 -2.24
CA LYS A 238 11.95 27.15 -2.40
C LYS A 238 13.30 26.63 -2.91
N GLY A 239 13.85 25.64 -2.20
CA GLY A 239 15.16 25.07 -2.47
C GLY A 239 16.31 25.67 -1.62
N ASP A 240 16.06 26.70 -0.79
CA ASP A 240 17.07 27.18 0.16
C ASP A 240 17.45 26.07 1.14
N ILE A 241 18.73 25.77 1.23
CA ILE A 241 19.26 24.69 2.09
C ILE A 241 19.81 25.33 3.37
N PHE A 242 19.27 24.94 4.51
CA PHE A 242 19.80 25.39 5.80
C PHE A 242 21.15 24.75 6.08
N LYS A 243 22.14 25.55 6.48
CA LYS A 243 23.48 25.11 6.85
C LYS A 243 23.76 25.28 8.32
N THR A 244 23.45 26.45 8.86
CA THR A 244 23.64 26.71 10.30
C THR A 244 22.49 27.53 10.88
N ILE A 245 22.27 27.36 12.20
CA ILE A 245 21.44 28.25 13.03
C ILE A 245 22.31 28.76 14.18
N ASN A 246 22.45 30.06 14.29
CA ASN A 246 23.38 30.72 15.24
C ASN A 246 24.80 30.13 15.21
N GLY A 247 25.28 29.72 14.02
CA GLY A 247 26.59 29.12 13.81
C GLY A 247 26.70 27.62 14.12
N GLN A 248 25.64 27.00 14.64
CA GLN A 248 25.58 25.54 14.84
C GLN A 248 25.12 24.85 13.57
N SER A 249 25.71 23.73 13.19
CA SER A 249 25.27 22.95 12.02
C SER A 249 23.78 22.57 12.12
N ALA A 250 23.02 22.79 11.06
CA ALA A 250 21.56 22.67 11.01
C ALA A 250 21.08 22.17 9.64
N GLU A 251 21.81 21.21 9.05
CA GLU A 251 21.50 20.69 7.73
C GLU A 251 20.34 19.66 7.72
N PHE A 252 20.03 19.06 8.86
CA PHE A 252 19.03 18.00 8.98
C PHE A 252 17.91 18.37 9.93
N PHE A 253 16.69 17.91 9.61
CA PHE A 253 15.47 18.25 10.33
C PHE A 253 15.53 17.92 11.83
N ASP A 254 16.07 16.75 12.20
CA ASP A 254 16.24 16.31 13.58
C ASP A 254 17.13 17.27 14.38
N VAL A 255 18.23 17.74 13.79
CA VAL A 255 19.15 18.70 14.41
C VAL A 255 18.49 20.07 14.54
N VAL A 256 17.82 20.54 13.47
CA VAL A 256 17.10 21.82 13.50
C VAL A 256 16.06 21.83 14.61
N VAL A 257 15.23 20.78 14.71
CA VAL A 257 14.22 20.67 15.78
C VAL A 257 14.88 20.75 17.14
N SER A 258 15.98 20.05 17.38
CA SER A 258 16.68 20.08 18.67
C SER A 258 17.19 21.47 19.05
N ILE A 259 17.79 22.20 18.09
CA ILE A 259 18.26 23.57 18.27
C ILE A 259 17.09 24.52 18.58
N LEU A 260 16.02 24.45 17.77
CA LEU A 260 14.87 25.36 17.92
C LEU A 260 14.13 25.17 19.26
N GLN A 261 14.08 23.96 19.79
CA GLN A 261 13.50 23.71 21.11
C GLN A 261 14.21 24.46 22.24
N THR A 262 15.50 24.77 22.08
CA THR A 262 16.28 25.57 23.07
C THR A 262 16.11 27.06 22.88
N LEU A 263 15.57 27.53 21.73
CA LEU A 263 15.50 28.92 21.33
C LEU A 263 14.04 29.45 21.23
N LYS A 264 13.11 28.86 21.93
CA LYS A 264 11.69 29.26 21.89
C LYS A 264 11.49 30.75 22.14
N ASN A 265 10.63 31.38 21.36
CA ASN A 265 10.30 32.81 21.40
C ASN A 265 11.50 33.76 21.20
N GLN A 266 12.55 33.26 20.52
CA GLN A 266 13.73 34.05 20.21
C GLN A 266 13.87 34.20 18.69
N THR A 267 14.73 35.12 18.28
CA THR A 267 15.19 35.25 16.87
C THR A 267 16.51 34.53 16.73
N ALA A 268 16.70 33.80 15.63
CA ALA A 268 17.95 33.14 15.30
C ALA A 268 18.43 33.54 13.91
N THR A 269 19.75 33.62 13.75
CA THR A 269 20.36 33.85 12.43
C THR A 269 20.56 32.49 11.77
N ALA A 270 19.84 32.23 10.69
CA ALA A 270 20.03 31.08 9.83
C ALA A 270 20.95 31.41 8.67
N THR A 271 21.99 30.57 8.45
CA THR A 271 22.79 30.62 7.22
C THR A 271 22.26 29.57 6.27
N LEU A 272 21.94 30.01 5.06
CA LEU A 272 21.33 29.22 3.99
C LEU A 272 22.28 29.15 2.80
N GLU A 273 22.22 28.08 2.05
CA GLU A 273 22.80 27.98 0.72
C GLU A 273 21.72 28.18 -0.33
N ARG A 274 21.90 29.16 -1.21
CA ARG A 274 21.04 29.47 -2.36
C ARG A 274 21.94 29.61 -3.59
N ASP A 275 21.68 28.80 -4.61
CA ASP A 275 22.45 28.79 -5.88
C ASP A 275 23.98 28.71 -5.65
N GLY A 276 24.40 27.93 -4.65
CA GLY A 276 25.82 27.78 -4.27
C GLY A 276 26.41 28.93 -3.44
N ALA A 277 25.64 29.99 -3.14
CA ALA A 277 26.07 31.11 -2.32
C ALA A 277 25.48 31.01 -0.90
N LEU A 278 26.31 31.32 0.10
CA LEU A 278 25.84 31.42 1.49
C LEU A 278 25.21 32.77 1.75
N ILE A 279 23.99 32.75 2.27
CA ILE A 279 23.21 33.94 2.66
C ILE A 279 22.74 33.79 4.10
N SER A 280 22.56 34.89 4.81
CA SER A 280 22.04 34.88 6.18
C SER A 280 20.67 35.54 6.24
N ARG A 281 19.78 34.96 7.06
CA ARG A 281 18.46 35.49 7.35
C ARG A 281 18.17 35.39 8.84
N GLU A 282 17.47 36.39 9.36
CA GLU A 282 16.93 36.33 10.71
C GLU A 282 15.54 35.72 10.68
N LEU A 283 15.32 34.70 11.47
CA LEU A 283 14.06 33.97 11.58
C LEU A 283 13.58 33.95 13.02
N GLN A 284 12.30 34.21 13.23
CA GLN A 284 11.64 34.14 14.51
C GLN A 284 11.23 32.70 14.82
N ILE A 285 11.44 32.29 16.06
CA ILE A 285 11.04 30.97 16.56
C ILE A 285 9.81 31.16 17.44
N ASN A 286 8.75 30.43 17.12
CA ASN A 286 7.50 30.52 17.87
C ASN A 286 7.58 29.87 19.27
N SER A 287 6.50 29.93 20.04
CA SER A 287 6.40 29.35 21.38
C SER A 287 6.51 27.81 21.39
N GLU A 288 6.28 27.16 20.26
CA GLU A 288 6.39 25.72 20.10
C GLU A 288 7.84 25.28 19.77
N GLY A 289 8.72 26.22 19.45
CA GLY A 289 10.10 25.95 19.05
C GLY A 289 10.16 25.56 17.55
N ALA A 290 9.47 26.30 16.70
CA ALA A 290 9.46 26.08 15.27
C ALA A 290 9.56 27.40 14.49
N PHE A 291 10.11 27.36 13.29
CA PHE A 291 10.12 28.48 12.35
C PHE A 291 8.78 28.67 11.63
N ALA A 292 7.84 27.75 11.78
CA ALA A 292 6.57 27.70 11.04
C ALA A 292 6.81 27.69 9.50
N LEU A 293 7.67 26.77 9.06
CA LEU A 293 8.01 26.52 7.66
C LEU A 293 7.68 25.07 7.30
N PHE A 294 7.36 24.84 6.04
CA PHE A 294 7.39 23.52 5.45
C PHE A 294 8.75 23.26 4.77
N VAL A 295 9.25 22.07 4.93
CA VAL A 295 10.48 21.61 4.29
C VAL A 295 10.16 20.62 3.19
N SER A 296 10.98 20.55 2.15
CA SER A 296 10.81 19.61 1.07
C SER A 296 10.80 18.17 1.60
N GLN A 297 9.94 17.36 1.01
CA GLN A 297 9.88 15.90 1.18
C GLN A 297 10.23 15.17 -0.13
N SER A 298 10.74 15.91 -1.11
CA SER A 298 11.07 15.39 -2.43
C SER A 298 12.45 14.74 -2.44
N MET A 299 12.50 13.47 -2.79
CA MET A 299 13.77 12.75 -2.99
C MET A 299 14.64 13.39 -4.09
N ASN A 300 14.00 13.97 -5.12
CA ASN A 300 14.73 14.67 -6.17
C ASN A 300 15.41 15.95 -5.64
N ASP A 301 14.71 16.73 -4.79
CA ASP A 301 15.29 17.92 -4.17
C ASP A 301 16.50 17.57 -3.31
N TYR A 302 16.48 16.41 -2.63
CA TYR A 302 17.60 15.93 -1.82
C TYR A 302 18.77 15.48 -2.69
N GLN A 303 18.49 14.81 -3.81
CA GLN A 303 19.51 14.45 -4.79
C GLN A 303 20.13 15.69 -5.43
N ASP A 304 19.32 16.64 -5.89
CA ASP A 304 19.78 17.89 -6.51
C ASP A 304 20.63 18.71 -5.53
N ALA A 305 20.28 18.69 -4.25
CA ALA A 305 21.08 19.30 -3.18
C ALA A 305 22.32 18.45 -2.78
N GLY A 306 22.52 17.28 -3.40
CA GLY A 306 23.70 16.42 -3.25
C GLY A 306 23.78 15.69 -1.91
N TYR A 307 22.63 15.37 -1.28
CA TYR A 307 22.61 14.59 -0.03
C TYR A 307 22.75 13.08 -0.27
N PHE A 308 22.35 12.59 -1.43
CA PHE A 308 22.56 11.23 -1.90
C PHE A 308 22.33 11.13 -3.42
N ASP A 309 22.77 10.03 -4.00
CA ASP A 309 22.54 9.71 -5.40
C ASP A 309 21.46 8.66 -5.53
N ILE A 310 20.48 8.90 -6.44
CA ILE A 310 19.47 7.91 -6.80
C ILE A 310 19.98 7.13 -8.01
N ILE A 311 20.21 5.84 -7.81
CA ILE A 311 20.59 4.93 -8.90
C ILE A 311 19.31 4.42 -9.53
N LYS A 312 19.18 4.64 -10.84
CA LYS A 312 18.09 4.07 -11.66
C LYS A 312 18.66 2.87 -12.42
N LYS A 313 18.06 1.70 -12.19
CA LYS A 313 18.40 0.48 -12.92
C LYS A 313 17.28 0.15 -13.90
N GLN A 314 17.61 0.08 -15.17
CA GLN A 314 16.75 -0.43 -16.23
C GLN A 314 17.02 -1.93 -16.40
N TYR A 315 15.98 -2.67 -16.71
CA TYR A 315 16.04 -4.10 -16.91
C TYR A 315 15.64 -4.44 -18.34
N ASP A 316 16.29 -5.43 -18.95
CA ASP A 316 15.76 -6.03 -20.15
C ASP A 316 14.48 -6.83 -19.86
N PHE A 317 13.79 -7.31 -20.90
CA PHE A 317 12.54 -8.03 -20.70
C PHE A 317 12.71 -9.34 -19.90
N GLY A 318 13.83 -10.06 -20.11
CA GLY A 318 14.12 -11.29 -19.39
C GLY A 318 14.38 -11.05 -17.91
N GLU A 319 15.20 -10.06 -17.56
CA GLU A 319 15.46 -9.63 -16.19
C GLU A 319 14.19 -9.12 -15.49
N SER A 320 13.35 -8.39 -16.24
CA SER A 320 12.10 -7.82 -15.74
C SER A 320 11.12 -8.87 -15.22
N ILE A 321 11.13 -10.08 -15.80
CA ILE A 321 10.29 -11.19 -15.33
C ILE A 321 10.67 -11.56 -13.88
N GLY A 322 11.97 -11.76 -13.61
CA GLY A 322 12.45 -12.08 -12.28
C GLY A 322 12.14 -10.97 -11.28
N VAL A 323 12.53 -9.73 -11.61
CA VAL A 323 12.32 -8.56 -10.75
C VAL A 323 10.82 -8.30 -10.49
N GLY A 324 9.99 -8.43 -11.51
CA GLY A 324 8.53 -8.23 -11.38
C GLY A 324 7.89 -9.29 -10.48
N LEU A 325 8.28 -10.56 -10.63
CA LEU A 325 7.80 -11.63 -9.77
C LEU A 325 8.27 -11.49 -8.32
N ASP A 326 9.51 -11.07 -8.09
CA ASP A 326 10.02 -10.79 -6.74
C ASP A 326 9.23 -9.66 -6.07
N ARG A 327 8.92 -8.58 -6.81
CA ARG A 327 8.05 -7.49 -6.32
C ARG A 327 6.65 -7.99 -5.98
N PHE A 328 6.08 -8.81 -6.84
CA PHE A 328 4.76 -9.40 -6.63
C PHE A 328 4.72 -10.26 -5.36
N ILE A 329 5.69 -11.16 -5.16
CA ILE A 329 5.77 -12.02 -3.97
C ILE A 329 5.99 -11.17 -2.71
N SER A 330 6.89 -10.20 -2.78
CA SER A 330 7.15 -9.29 -1.66
C SER A 330 5.91 -8.49 -1.26
N GLN A 331 5.13 -8.04 -2.25
CA GLN A 331 3.89 -7.30 -2.00
C GLN A 331 2.81 -8.17 -1.36
N ILE A 332 2.65 -9.42 -1.80
CA ILE A 332 1.73 -10.39 -1.16
C ILE A 332 2.15 -10.62 0.30
N SER A 333 3.44 -10.86 0.53
CA SER A 333 3.97 -11.10 1.87
C SER A 333 3.74 -9.92 2.81
N SER A 334 4.00 -8.69 2.31
CA SER A 334 3.76 -7.46 3.05
C SER A 334 2.28 -7.25 3.36
N TYR A 335 1.39 -7.51 2.40
CA TYR A 335 -0.05 -7.39 2.61
C TYR A 335 -0.58 -8.44 3.61
N TRP A 336 -0.07 -9.68 3.52
CA TRP A 336 -0.41 -10.71 4.49
C TRP A 336 0.04 -10.37 5.91
N MET A 337 1.23 -9.77 6.06
CA MET A 337 1.71 -9.27 7.35
C MET A 337 0.79 -8.16 7.88
N GLN A 338 0.40 -7.19 7.03
CA GLN A 338 -0.53 -6.12 7.41
C GLN A 338 -1.87 -6.69 7.89
N LEU A 339 -2.43 -7.69 7.21
CA LEU A 339 -3.66 -8.35 7.65
C LEU A 339 -3.49 -9.00 9.02
N LYS A 340 -2.39 -9.71 9.26
CA LYS A 340 -2.10 -10.29 10.60
C LYS A 340 -2.07 -9.21 11.69
N LEU A 341 -1.48 -8.06 11.42
CA LEU A 341 -1.44 -6.94 12.35
C LEU A 341 -2.83 -6.34 12.60
N ILE A 342 -3.66 -6.22 11.56
CA ILE A 342 -5.04 -5.73 11.67
C ILE A 342 -5.89 -6.67 12.53
N PHE A 343 -5.77 -7.99 12.34
CA PHE A 343 -6.49 -9.00 13.12
C PHE A 343 -5.90 -9.25 14.51
N SER A 344 -4.81 -8.55 14.88
CA SER A 344 -4.21 -8.62 16.23
C SER A 344 -4.59 -7.37 17.03
N PRO A 345 -5.58 -7.43 17.93
CA PRO A 345 -6.10 -6.24 18.65
C PRO A 345 -5.04 -5.48 19.43
N SER A 346 -4.02 -6.18 19.96
CA SER A 346 -2.92 -5.59 20.72
C SER A 346 -2.07 -4.60 19.93
N THR A 347 -2.06 -4.71 18.60
CA THR A 347 -1.26 -3.82 17.72
C THR A 347 -1.91 -2.46 17.51
N GLY A 348 -3.23 -2.35 17.70
CA GLY A 348 -4.00 -1.16 17.35
C GLY A 348 -4.08 -0.87 15.84
N ALA A 349 -3.54 -1.75 14.98
CA ALA A 349 -3.48 -1.56 13.53
C ALA A 349 -4.87 -1.46 12.88
N TYR A 350 -5.89 -2.09 13.49
CA TYR A 350 -7.28 -1.98 13.04
C TYR A 350 -7.81 -0.53 12.98
N LYS A 351 -7.26 0.39 13.81
CA LYS A 351 -7.59 1.83 13.77
C LYS A 351 -7.10 2.50 12.49
N GLY A 352 -6.13 1.89 11.80
CA GLY A 352 -5.59 2.37 10.53
C GLY A 352 -6.42 1.94 9.30
N VAL A 353 -7.35 0.99 9.47
CA VAL A 353 -8.16 0.49 8.35
C VAL A 353 -9.00 1.62 7.78
N GLY A 354 -8.87 1.86 6.48
CA GLY A 354 -9.62 2.86 5.73
C GLY A 354 -10.63 2.20 4.80
N GLY A 355 -11.64 2.98 4.40
CA GLY A 355 -12.67 2.61 3.43
C GLY A 355 -12.38 3.14 2.03
N PHE A 356 -13.43 3.48 1.31
CA PHE A 356 -13.33 3.99 -0.06
C PHE A 356 -12.57 5.31 -0.17
N LYS A 357 -12.70 6.19 0.83
CA LYS A 357 -11.96 7.46 0.85
C LYS A 357 -10.45 7.19 0.94
N ALA A 358 -10.01 6.29 1.82
CA ALA A 358 -8.61 5.95 1.95
C ALA A 358 -8.03 5.38 0.64
N ILE A 359 -8.79 4.51 -0.07
CA ILE A 359 -8.38 3.99 -1.38
C ILE A 359 -8.34 5.11 -2.44
N PHE A 360 -9.28 6.03 -2.42
CA PHE A 360 -9.28 7.19 -3.30
C PHE A 360 -8.06 8.10 -3.05
N ASP A 361 -7.71 8.32 -1.78
CA ASP A 361 -6.64 9.22 -1.37
C ASP A 361 -5.24 8.75 -1.73
N ILE A 362 -5.02 7.45 -2.00
CA ILE A 362 -3.72 6.95 -2.47
C ILE A 362 -3.39 7.33 -3.92
N PHE A 363 -4.40 7.70 -4.74
CA PHE A 363 -4.15 8.15 -6.10
C PHE A 363 -3.59 9.57 -6.11
N PRO A 364 -2.57 9.86 -6.95
CA PRO A 364 -1.96 11.19 -7.01
C PRO A 364 -2.89 12.22 -7.67
N ASP A 365 -2.70 13.49 -7.31
CA ASP A 365 -3.44 14.64 -7.85
C ASP A 365 -3.02 14.98 -9.30
N THR A 366 -1.87 14.44 -9.72
CA THR A 366 -1.35 14.55 -11.09
C THR A 366 -1.40 13.19 -11.79
N TRP A 367 -1.55 13.18 -13.13
CA TRP A 367 -1.57 11.95 -13.88
C TRP A 367 -0.17 11.35 -13.98
N SER A 368 0.02 10.17 -13.41
CA SER A 368 1.24 9.38 -13.51
C SER A 368 0.89 7.93 -13.84
N TRP A 369 1.32 7.47 -15.01
CA TRP A 369 1.12 6.07 -15.41
C TRP A 369 1.86 5.08 -14.52
N GLU A 370 3.03 5.45 -14.02
CA GLU A 370 3.79 4.61 -13.08
C GLU A 370 3.02 4.42 -11.78
N SER A 371 2.56 5.52 -11.17
CA SER A 371 1.74 5.48 -9.95
C SER A 371 0.42 4.74 -10.18
N PHE A 372 -0.25 5.02 -11.30
CA PHE A 372 -1.51 4.36 -11.67
C PHE A 372 -1.36 2.84 -11.72
N TRP A 373 -0.36 2.32 -12.45
CA TRP A 373 -0.15 0.88 -12.56
C TRP A 373 0.33 0.26 -11.25
N GLY A 374 1.20 0.95 -10.49
CA GLY A 374 1.64 0.49 -9.17
C GLY A 374 0.49 0.34 -8.18
N ILE A 375 -0.38 1.35 -8.10
CA ILE A 375 -1.58 1.31 -7.26
C ILE A 375 -2.55 0.22 -7.76
N THR A 376 -2.76 0.11 -9.07
CA THR A 376 -3.64 -0.91 -9.66
C THR A 376 -3.15 -2.33 -9.34
N ALA A 377 -1.83 -2.59 -9.43
CA ALA A 377 -1.25 -3.88 -9.05
C ALA A 377 -1.43 -4.18 -7.56
N PHE A 378 -1.21 -3.18 -6.70
CA PHE A 378 -1.45 -3.30 -5.25
C PHE A 378 -2.92 -3.62 -4.95
N LEU A 379 -3.87 -2.88 -5.54
CA LEU A 379 -5.30 -3.10 -5.36
C LEU A 379 -5.73 -4.47 -5.91
N SER A 380 -5.11 -4.95 -7.00
CA SER A 380 -5.35 -6.28 -7.55
C SER A 380 -4.96 -7.39 -6.57
N ILE A 381 -3.79 -7.27 -5.91
CA ILE A 381 -3.38 -8.19 -4.84
C ILE A 381 -4.35 -8.12 -3.67
N MET A 382 -4.68 -6.90 -3.23
CA MET A 382 -5.61 -6.68 -2.12
C MET A 382 -6.96 -7.35 -2.39
N LEU A 383 -7.53 -7.15 -3.57
CA LEU A 383 -8.79 -7.77 -3.98
C LEU A 383 -8.70 -9.29 -4.03
N GLY A 384 -7.60 -9.83 -4.59
CA GLY A 384 -7.34 -11.27 -4.64
C GLY A 384 -7.22 -11.90 -3.25
N VAL A 385 -6.45 -11.29 -2.35
CA VAL A 385 -6.25 -11.81 -0.99
C VAL A 385 -7.53 -11.69 -0.16
N LEU A 386 -8.25 -10.55 -0.23
CA LEU A 386 -9.51 -10.38 0.51
C LEU A 386 -10.56 -11.38 0.04
N ASN A 387 -10.72 -11.57 -1.29
CA ASN A 387 -11.66 -12.54 -1.82
C ASN A 387 -11.27 -13.99 -1.51
N LEU A 388 -10.00 -14.28 -1.21
CA LEU A 388 -9.56 -15.62 -0.79
C LEU A 388 -9.81 -15.89 0.71
N LEU A 389 -10.16 -14.89 1.51
CA LEU A 389 -10.46 -15.10 2.93
C LEU A 389 -11.67 -16.06 3.07
N PRO A 390 -11.64 -16.95 4.09
CA PRO A 390 -12.70 -17.95 4.30
C PRO A 390 -13.96 -17.30 4.91
N ILE A 391 -14.41 -16.21 4.32
CA ILE A 391 -15.61 -15.49 4.73
C ILE A 391 -16.73 -15.87 3.76
N PRO A 392 -17.82 -16.49 4.24
CA PRO A 392 -19.00 -16.71 3.39
C PRO A 392 -19.48 -15.37 2.79
N ALA A 393 -20.00 -15.38 1.58
CA ALA A 393 -20.27 -14.24 0.71
C ALA A 393 -19.05 -13.66 -0.04
N LEU A 394 -17.82 -14.16 0.20
CA LEU A 394 -16.67 -13.98 -0.69
C LEU A 394 -16.35 -15.29 -1.41
N ASP A 395 -15.56 -15.23 -2.49
CA ASP A 395 -15.15 -16.43 -3.26
C ASP A 395 -14.49 -17.49 -2.37
N GLY A 396 -13.65 -17.07 -1.41
CA GLY A 396 -12.96 -17.93 -0.46
C GLY A 396 -13.92 -18.73 0.42
N GLY A 397 -15.09 -18.19 0.76
CA GLY A 397 -16.12 -18.93 1.46
C GLY A 397 -16.67 -20.08 0.62
N HIS A 398 -16.98 -19.84 -0.64
CA HIS A 398 -17.38 -20.89 -1.58
C HIS A 398 -16.26 -21.93 -1.80
N VAL A 399 -15.03 -21.48 -1.93
CA VAL A 399 -13.85 -22.35 -2.04
C VAL A 399 -13.77 -23.28 -0.84
N MET A 400 -13.96 -22.80 0.39
CA MET A 400 -13.95 -23.62 1.60
C MET A 400 -15.05 -24.69 1.59
N PHE A 401 -16.25 -24.37 1.17
CA PHE A 401 -17.34 -25.35 1.05
C PHE A 401 -17.04 -26.41 -0.02
N LEU A 402 -16.44 -26.02 -1.13
CA LEU A 402 -16.04 -26.93 -2.20
C LEU A 402 -14.89 -27.86 -1.77
N LEU A 403 -13.89 -27.33 -1.06
CA LEU A 403 -12.80 -28.14 -0.48
C LEU A 403 -13.35 -29.14 0.54
N TYR A 404 -14.26 -28.72 1.40
CA TYR A 404 -14.95 -29.65 2.32
C TYR A 404 -15.66 -30.78 1.56
N GLU A 405 -16.41 -30.43 0.50
CA GLU A 405 -17.11 -31.43 -0.32
C GLU A 405 -16.14 -32.40 -0.99
N MET A 406 -15.01 -31.91 -1.50
CA MET A 406 -13.97 -32.75 -2.14
C MET A 406 -13.29 -33.70 -1.17
N VAL A 407 -13.05 -33.28 0.06
CA VAL A 407 -12.37 -34.08 1.09
C VAL A 407 -13.35 -35.03 1.76
N SER A 408 -14.55 -34.58 2.11
CA SER A 408 -15.54 -35.38 2.84
C SER A 408 -16.40 -36.29 1.94
N GLY A 409 -16.43 -36.00 0.63
CA GLY A 409 -17.34 -36.66 -0.31
C GLY A 409 -18.82 -36.27 -0.10
N ARG A 410 -19.12 -35.30 0.76
CA ARG A 410 -20.49 -34.91 1.12
C ARG A 410 -20.66 -33.39 0.87
N LYS A 411 -21.70 -33.04 0.11
CA LYS A 411 -22.08 -31.65 -0.11
C LYS A 411 -22.64 -31.05 1.19
N PRO A 412 -22.23 -29.83 1.61
CA PRO A 412 -22.89 -29.13 2.69
C PRO A 412 -24.38 -28.92 2.40
N GLY A 413 -25.21 -28.98 3.42
CA GLY A 413 -26.65 -28.78 3.25
C GLY A 413 -27.00 -27.38 2.74
N ASP A 414 -27.96 -27.27 1.84
CA ASP A 414 -28.32 -25.98 1.21
C ASP A 414 -28.73 -24.92 2.25
N LYS A 415 -29.50 -25.30 3.30
CA LYS A 415 -29.84 -24.40 4.41
C LYS A 415 -28.63 -23.90 5.19
N PHE A 416 -27.62 -24.78 5.40
CA PHE A 416 -26.39 -24.37 6.07
C PHE A 416 -25.62 -23.35 5.24
N MET A 417 -25.51 -23.56 3.93
CA MET A 417 -24.86 -22.63 3.02
C MET A 417 -25.57 -21.28 2.98
N GLU A 418 -26.92 -21.27 2.95
CA GLU A 418 -27.72 -20.07 2.99
C GLU A 418 -27.51 -19.26 4.28
N TYR A 419 -27.54 -19.94 5.45
CA TYR A 419 -27.25 -19.27 6.73
C TYR A 419 -25.81 -18.74 6.80
N ALA A 420 -24.84 -19.52 6.35
CA ALA A 420 -23.45 -19.10 6.32
C ALA A 420 -23.26 -17.86 5.45
N GLN A 421 -23.84 -17.86 4.25
CA GLN A 421 -23.82 -16.69 3.34
C GLN A 421 -24.46 -15.45 3.97
N THR A 422 -25.63 -15.62 4.60
CA THR A 422 -26.31 -14.53 5.29
C THR A 422 -25.43 -13.93 6.39
N VAL A 423 -24.80 -14.77 7.21
CA VAL A 423 -23.88 -14.33 8.26
C VAL A 423 -22.66 -13.62 7.65
N GLY A 424 -22.05 -14.21 6.60
CA GLY A 424 -20.92 -13.59 5.89
C GLY A 424 -21.28 -12.22 5.32
N PHE A 425 -22.45 -12.07 4.72
CA PHE A 425 -22.97 -10.81 4.20
C PHE A 425 -23.06 -9.73 5.30
N PHE A 426 -23.61 -10.07 6.48
CA PHE A 426 -23.66 -9.12 7.60
C PHE A 426 -22.27 -8.77 8.14
N ILE A 427 -21.33 -9.72 8.16
CA ILE A 427 -19.94 -9.45 8.52
C ILE A 427 -19.32 -8.46 7.53
N LEU A 428 -19.52 -8.64 6.21
CA LEU A 428 -19.01 -7.72 5.20
C LEU A 428 -19.60 -6.33 5.34
N ILE A 429 -20.92 -6.22 5.53
CA ILE A 429 -21.57 -4.92 5.77
C ILE A 429 -20.96 -4.25 7.01
N ALA A 430 -20.78 -4.98 8.11
CA ALA A 430 -20.19 -4.44 9.32
C ALA A 430 -18.75 -3.93 9.08
N LEU A 431 -17.94 -4.68 8.33
CA LEU A 431 -16.58 -4.28 7.97
C LEU A 431 -16.57 -3.03 7.08
N VAL A 432 -17.44 -2.96 6.07
CA VAL A 432 -17.58 -1.78 5.19
C VAL A 432 -18.01 -0.55 6.00
N LEU A 433 -19.00 -0.70 6.88
CA LEU A 433 -19.46 0.39 7.75
C LEU A 433 -18.37 0.82 8.73
N PHE A 434 -17.61 -0.12 9.30
CA PHE A 434 -16.48 0.17 10.16
C PHE A 434 -15.39 0.96 9.43
N ALA A 435 -14.95 0.49 8.25
CA ALA A 435 -13.89 1.11 7.47
C ALA A 435 -14.27 2.53 7.01
N ASN A 436 -15.48 2.70 6.44
CA ASN A 436 -15.95 4.02 6.01
C ASN A 436 -16.29 4.94 7.21
N GLY A 437 -16.81 4.38 8.31
CA GLY A 437 -17.02 5.11 9.56
C GLY A 437 -15.70 5.66 10.13
N ASN A 438 -14.62 4.87 10.05
CA ASN A 438 -13.30 5.30 10.46
C ASN A 438 -12.74 6.42 9.56
N ASP A 439 -12.99 6.35 8.23
CA ASP A 439 -12.65 7.44 7.31
C ASP A 439 -13.38 8.75 7.66
N ILE A 440 -14.68 8.66 7.96
CA ILE A 440 -15.49 9.81 8.39
C ILE A 440 -14.97 10.37 9.71
N PHE A 441 -14.72 9.49 10.69
CA PHE A 441 -14.20 9.91 11.99
C PHE A 441 -12.87 10.66 11.86
N LYS A 442 -11.93 10.14 11.05
CA LYS A 442 -10.64 10.82 10.78
C LYS A 442 -10.81 12.15 10.06
N ALA A 443 -11.81 12.28 9.18
CA ALA A 443 -12.05 13.53 8.45
C ALA A 443 -12.60 14.65 9.33
N PHE A 444 -13.30 14.33 10.42
CA PHE A 444 -13.95 15.32 11.30
C PHE A 444 -13.23 15.53 12.64
N PHE A 445 -12.46 14.54 13.12
CA PHE A 445 -11.89 14.51 14.47
C PHE A 445 -10.40 14.08 14.51
N GLY A 446 -9.77 13.80 13.36
CA GLY A 446 -8.38 13.32 13.22
C GLY A 446 -7.35 14.41 12.95
#